data_7f576d5670033d46fb8bd2633e25fa85
#
_entry.id   7f576d5670033d46fb8bd2633e25fa85
#
_cell.length_a   1.000
_cell.length_b   1.000
_cell.length_c   1.000
_cell.angle_alpha   90.00
_cell.angle_beta   90.00
_cell.angle_gamma   90.00
#
_symmetry.space_group_name_H-M   'P 1'
#
loop_
_entity.id
_entity.type
_entity.pdbx_description
1 polymer ?
#
loop_
_entity_poly.entity_id
_entity_poly.type
_entity_poly.pdbx_seq_one_letter_code
_entity_poly.pdbx_strand_id
1 'polypeptide(L)'
;MNVICFGDSNTYGYDPRCYFGGRYDADSRWVDILATETGWTVYNMGQNGQEIPSVAPAFPADTDLLIVMLGTNDLLQGRSPEQAAERLEQFLSGVSLGRNKMLLI
;
A
#
# COMPACT_ATOMS: atom_id res chain seq x y z
N MET A 1 1.19 -2.76 -17.90
CA MET A 1 0.15 -2.40 -16.91
C MET A 1 0.63 -1.26 -16.03
N ASN A 2 -0.28 -0.39 -15.68
CA ASN A 2 -0.05 0.65 -14.68
C ASN A 2 -0.52 0.13 -13.32
N VAL A 3 0.42 -0.01 -12.39
CA VAL A 3 0.18 -0.61 -11.08
C VAL A 3 0.49 0.40 -9.99
N ILE A 4 -0.40 0.51 -9.00
CA ILE A 4 -0.16 1.32 -7.81
C ILE A 4 -0.06 0.38 -6.61
N CYS A 5 1.01 0.54 -5.83
CA CYS A 5 1.18 -0.15 -4.55
C CYS A 5 0.95 0.86 -3.44
N PHE A 6 -0.18 0.72 -2.75
CA PHE A 6 -0.60 1.62 -1.68
C PHE A 6 -0.45 0.91 -0.34
N GLY A 7 0.29 1.49 0.57
CA GLY A 7 0.54 0.84 1.84
C GLY A 7 1.34 1.67 2.83
N ASP A 8 1.88 0.99 3.82
CA ASP A 8 2.65 1.56 4.92
C ASP A 8 4.17 1.44 4.69
N SER A 9 4.94 1.35 5.78
CA SER A 9 6.39 1.22 5.74
C SER A 9 6.87 -0.05 5.02
N ASN A 10 6.10 -1.12 5.04
CA ASN A 10 6.44 -2.36 4.33
C ASN A 10 6.41 -2.16 2.80
N THR A 11 5.49 -1.33 2.32
CA THR A 11 5.41 -0.95 0.90
C THR A 11 6.47 0.10 0.56
N TYR A 12 6.65 1.08 1.44
CA TYR A 12 7.68 2.12 1.28
C TYR A 12 9.08 1.50 1.21
N GLY A 13 9.34 0.42 1.94
CA GLY A 13 10.64 -0.23 2.03
C GLY A 13 11.49 0.30 3.17
N TYR A 14 10.87 0.66 4.29
CA TYR A 14 11.57 1.15 5.47
C TYR A 14 12.60 0.14 5.97
N ASP A 15 13.82 0.62 6.20
CA ASP A 15 14.90 -0.17 6.76
C ASP A 15 14.97 0.08 8.28
N PRO A 16 14.56 -0.89 9.12
CA PRO A 16 14.55 -0.71 10.57
C PRO A 16 15.95 -0.60 11.19
N ARG A 17 17.01 -0.88 10.43
CA ARG A 17 18.39 -0.72 10.88
C ARG A 17 18.87 0.71 10.82
N CYS A 18 18.09 1.60 10.16
CA CYS A 18 18.46 2.99 9.99
C CYS A 18 17.68 3.90 10.94
N TYR A 19 18.40 4.57 11.85
CA TYR A 19 17.79 5.47 12.85
C TYR A 19 17.08 6.68 12.24
N PHE A 20 17.48 7.08 11.04
CA PHE A 20 17.00 8.33 10.42
C PHE A 20 16.00 8.10 9.30
N GLY A 21 15.28 6.99 9.34
CA GLY A 21 14.21 6.73 8.40
C GLY A 21 14.65 6.31 7.00
N GLY A 22 15.78 5.59 6.91
CA GLY A 22 16.27 5.09 5.63
C GLY A 22 15.35 4.06 4.99
N ARG A 23 15.59 3.82 3.72
CA ARG A 23 14.91 2.79 2.92
C ARG A 23 15.91 1.73 2.51
N TYR A 24 15.40 0.50 2.31
CA TYR A 24 16.14 -0.50 1.58
C TYR A 24 16.49 -0.02 0.17
N ASP A 25 17.58 -0.50 -0.39
CA ASP A 25 17.90 -0.26 -1.80
C ASP A 25 16.80 -0.83 -2.71
N ALA A 26 16.69 -0.28 -3.92
CA ALA A 26 15.68 -0.73 -4.88
C ALA A 26 15.70 -2.24 -5.12
N ASP A 27 16.89 -2.85 -5.10
CA ASP A 27 17.05 -4.30 -5.27
C ASP A 27 16.45 -5.13 -4.12
N SER A 28 16.14 -4.49 -3.00
CA SER A 28 15.61 -5.14 -1.80
C SER A 28 14.17 -4.71 -1.47
N ARG A 29 13.59 -3.80 -2.26
CA ARG A 29 12.20 -3.36 -2.08
C ARG A 29 11.28 -4.16 -3.00
N TRP A 30 10.25 -4.79 -2.42
CA TRP A 30 9.37 -5.67 -3.21
C TRP A 30 8.66 -4.93 -4.36
N VAL A 31 8.34 -3.65 -4.18
CA VAL A 31 7.68 -2.85 -5.22
C VAL A 31 8.59 -2.68 -6.44
N ASP A 32 9.86 -2.40 -6.21
CA ASP A 32 10.84 -2.23 -7.30
C ASP A 32 11.18 -3.57 -7.95
N ILE A 33 11.24 -4.63 -7.15
CA ILE A 33 11.44 -6.00 -7.66
C ILE A 33 10.27 -6.39 -8.57
N LEU A 34 9.03 -6.08 -8.15
CA LEU A 34 7.85 -6.33 -8.96
C LEU A 34 7.95 -5.62 -10.32
N ALA A 35 8.34 -4.35 -10.32
CA ALA A 35 8.49 -3.58 -11.55
C ALA A 35 9.55 -4.20 -12.47
N THR A 36 10.69 -4.59 -11.91
CA THR A 36 11.80 -5.18 -12.68
C THR A 36 11.41 -6.53 -13.28
N GLU A 37 10.78 -7.39 -12.48
CA GLU A 37 10.43 -8.76 -12.88
C GLU A 37 9.28 -8.80 -13.91
N THR A 38 8.36 -7.83 -13.83
CA THR A 38 7.19 -7.82 -14.72
C THR A 38 7.33 -6.91 -15.93
N GLY A 39 8.18 -5.89 -15.84
CA GLY A 39 8.22 -4.81 -16.82
C GLY A 39 7.03 -3.84 -16.72
N TRP A 40 6.19 -3.98 -15.70
CA TRP A 40 5.06 -3.08 -15.46
C TRP A 40 5.52 -1.72 -14.98
N THR A 41 4.72 -0.69 -15.25
CA THR A 41 4.91 0.64 -14.66
C THR A 41 4.29 0.62 -13.26
N VAL A 42 5.14 0.62 -12.24
CA VAL A 42 4.71 0.47 -10.84
C VAL A 42 5.02 1.75 -10.07
N TYR A 43 4.00 2.28 -9.39
CA TYR A 43 4.13 3.47 -8.55
C TYR A 43 4.04 3.05 -7.08
N ASN A 44 5.06 3.41 -6.31
CA ASN A 44 5.10 3.14 -4.88
C ASN A 44 4.43 4.28 -4.13
N MET A 45 3.25 4.03 -3.57
CA MET A 45 2.54 4.94 -2.69
C MET A 45 2.59 4.45 -1.24
N GLY A 46 3.69 3.86 -0.84
CA GLY A 46 3.94 3.48 0.55
C GLY A 46 4.38 4.68 1.37
N GLN A 47 3.94 4.74 2.61
CA GLN A 47 4.27 5.82 3.53
C GLN A 47 4.45 5.25 4.94
N ASN A 48 5.56 5.62 5.61
CA ASN A 48 5.82 5.18 6.98
C ASN A 48 4.69 5.64 7.91
N GLY A 49 4.20 4.72 8.73
CA GLY A 49 3.14 5.00 9.69
C GLY A 49 1.74 5.08 9.10
N GLN A 50 1.57 4.83 7.81
CA GLN A 50 0.27 4.92 7.16
C GLN A 50 -0.74 3.97 7.80
N GLU A 51 -1.80 4.54 8.35
CA GLU A 51 -2.99 3.81 8.76
C GLU A 51 -3.98 3.75 7.58
N ILE A 52 -5.01 2.95 7.73
CA ILE A 52 -6.07 2.87 6.73
C ILE A 52 -6.76 4.24 6.67
N PRO A 53 -6.73 4.94 5.53
CA PRO A 53 -7.39 6.25 5.42
C PRO A 53 -8.90 6.15 5.59
N SER A 54 -9.50 7.13 6.23
CA SER A 54 -10.95 7.23 6.35
C SER A 54 -11.61 7.58 5.02
N VAL A 55 -10.87 8.25 4.14
CA VAL A 55 -11.30 8.59 2.77
C VAL A 55 -10.26 8.07 1.80
N ALA A 56 -10.68 7.28 0.82
CA ALA A 56 -9.77 6.75 -0.19
C ALA A 56 -9.24 7.88 -1.08
N PRO A 57 -7.92 7.88 -1.37
CA PRO A 57 -7.37 8.82 -2.35
C PRO A 57 -7.97 8.58 -3.73
N ALA A 58 -7.94 9.60 -4.57
CA ALA A 58 -8.30 9.43 -5.97
C ALA A 58 -7.13 8.78 -6.72
N PHE A 59 -7.34 7.58 -7.21
CA PHE A 59 -6.35 6.89 -8.04
C PHE A 59 -6.60 7.20 -9.51
N PRO A 60 -5.54 7.29 -10.36
CA PRO A 60 -5.72 7.55 -11.79
C PRO A 60 -6.65 6.53 -12.45
N ALA A 61 -7.51 7.00 -13.36
CA ALA A 61 -8.48 6.15 -14.03
C ALA A 61 -7.83 5.07 -14.92
N ASP A 62 -6.58 5.31 -15.36
CA ASP A 62 -5.79 4.36 -16.16
C ASP A 62 -5.04 3.33 -15.31
N THR A 63 -5.30 3.26 -14.02
CA THR A 63 -4.74 2.23 -13.14
C THR A 63 -5.32 0.86 -13.50
N ASP A 64 -4.44 -0.06 -13.84
CA ASP A 64 -4.83 -1.44 -14.18
C ASP A 64 -4.94 -2.33 -12.95
N LEU A 65 -4.10 -2.08 -11.93
CA LEU A 65 -4.08 -2.86 -10.69
C LEU A 65 -3.69 -1.97 -9.52
N LEU A 66 -4.48 -2.04 -8.46
CA LEU A 66 -4.18 -1.43 -7.17
C LEU A 66 -3.87 -2.54 -6.17
N ILE A 67 -2.65 -2.54 -5.65
CA ILE A 67 -2.23 -3.47 -4.60
C ILE A 67 -2.26 -2.72 -3.27
N VAL A 68 -3.02 -3.23 -2.31
CA VAL A 68 -3.21 -2.62 -0.99
C VAL A 68 -2.61 -3.51 0.08
N MET A 69 -1.73 -2.93 0.89
CA MET A 69 -1.12 -3.58 2.05
C MET A 69 -1.17 -2.62 3.23
N LEU A 70 -2.24 -2.72 4.01
CA LEU A 70 -2.53 -1.82 5.14
C LEU A 70 -3.09 -2.60 6.32
N GLY A 71 -3.05 -2.00 7.50
CA GLY A 71 -3.68 -2.52 8.71
C GLY A 71 -2.72 -2.68 9.88
N THR A 72 -1.43 -2.88 9.63
CA THR A 72 -0.42 -3.06 10.68
C THR A 72 -0.39 -1.87 11.62
N ASN A 73 -0.35 -0.64 11.10
CA ASN A 73 -0.29 0.55 11.94
C ASN A 73 -1.60 0.79 12.70
N ASP A 74 -2.74 0.40 12.14
CA ASP A 74 -4.02 0.46 12.84
C ASP A 74 -3.99 -0.40 14.11
N LEU A 75 -3.49 -1.62 13.98
CA LEU A 75 -3.34 -2.53 15.11
C LEU A 75 -2.33 -2.01 16.14
N LEU A 76 -1.20 -1.47 15.67
CA LEU A 76 -0.17 -0.90 16.56
C LEU A 76 -0.68 0.33 17.30
N GLN A 77 -1.63 1.06 16.75
CA GLN A 77 -2.26 2.20 17.39
C GLN A 77 -3.42 1.82 18.32
N GLY A 78 -3.64 0.54 18.53
CA GLY A 78 -4.61 0.05 19.52
C GLY A 78 -5.98 -0.29 18.96
N ARG A 79 -6.20 -0.21 17.64
CA ARG A 79 -7.47 -0.66 17.07
C ARG A 79 -7.59 -2.18 17.15
N SER A 80 -8.82 -2.65 17.35
CA SER A 80 -9.08 -4.09 17.31
C SER A 80 -9.01 -4.61 15.86
N PRO A 81 -8.82 -5.93 15.67
CA PRO A 81 -8.91 -6.53 14.34
C PRO A 81 -10.24 -6.22 13.63
N GLU A 82 -11.34 -6.21 14.36
CA GLU A 82 -12.67 -5.89 13.84
C GLU A 82 -12.75 -4.44 13.34
N GLN A 83 -12.20 -3.51 14.11
CA GLN A 83 -12.14 -2.09 13.73
C GLN A 83 -11.27 -1.88 12.50
N ALA A 84 -10.11 -2.55 12.45
CA ALA A 84 -9.23 -2.47 11.29
C ALA A 84 -9.89 -3.04 10.03
N ALA A 85 -10.58 -4.17 10.14
CA ALA A 85 -11.29 -4.79 9.04
C ALA A 85 -12.43 -3.88 8.53
N GLU A 86 -13.17 -3.26 9.43
CA GLU A 86 -14.26 -2.33 9.08
C GLU A 86 -13.72 -1.10 8.35
N ARG A 87 -12.62 -0.52 8.84
CA ARG A 87 -11.95 0.60 8.19
C ARG A 87 -11.45 0.24 6.79
N LEU A 88 -10.90 -0.96 6.64
CA LEU A 88 -10.42 -1.44 5.35
C LEU A 88 -11.58 -1.61 4.35
N GLU A 89 -12.71 -2.15 4.79
CA GLU A 89 -13.90 -2.29 3.97
C GLU A 89 -14.40 -0.92 3.50
N GLN A 90 -14.47 0.05 4.38
CA GLN A 90 -14.87 1.42 4.05
C GLN A 90 -13.90 2.05 3.05
N PHE A 91 -12.60 1.86 3.25
CA PHE A 91 -11.57 2.35 2.33
C PHE A 91 -11.75 1.76 0.93
N LEU A 92 -11.85 0.43 0.84
CA LEU A 92 -12.01 -0.25 -0.44
C LEU A 92 -13.30 0.14 -1.15
N SER A 93 -14.38 0.36 -0.40
CA SER A 93 -15.66 0.81 -0.96
C SER A 93 -15.59 2.23 -1.53
N GLY A 94 -14.68 3.06 -1.01
CA GLY A 94 -14.46 4.42 -1.49
C GLY A 94 -13.53 4.54 -2.69
N VAL A 95 -12.86 3.45 -3.06
CA VAL A 95 -11.95 3.44 -4.22
C VAL A 95 -12.78 3.45 -5.50
N SER A 96 -12.45 4.36 -6.43
CA SER A 96 -13.20 4.52 -7.69
C SER A 96 -12.90 3.45 -8.73
N LEU A 97 -11.90 2.60 -8.51
CA LEU A 97 -11.57 1.50 -9.40
C LEU A 97 -12.50 0.30 -9.16
N GLY A 98 -12.74 -0.49 -10.20
CA GLY A 98 -13.50 -1.73 -10.05
C GLY A 98 -12.78 -2.74 -9.15
N ARG A 99 -13.56 -3.57 -8.42
CA ARG A 99 -13.00 -4.56 -7.51
C ARG A 99 -12.10 -5.58 -8.20
N ASN A 100 -12.34 -5.84 -9.50
CA ASN A 100 -11.50 -6.71 -10.31
C ASN A 100 -10.10 -6.14 -10.58
N LYS A 101 -9.86 -4.88 -10.22
CA LYS A 101 -8.56 -4.20 -10.33
C LYS A 101 -7.86 -4.04 -8.98
N MET A 102 -8.34 -4.67 -7.93
CA MET A 102 -7.76 -4.54 -6.59
C MET A 102 -7.25 -5.88 -6.09
N LEU A 103 -6.05 -5.86 -5.51
CA LEU A 103 -5.44 -6.98 -4.82
C LEU A 103 -5.10 -6.55 -3.39
N LEU A 104 -5.64 -7.27 -2.42
CA LEU A 104 -5.36 -7.05 -1.01
C LEU A 104 -4.35 -8.08 -0.52
N ILE A 105 -3.31 -7.58 0.13
CA ILE A 105 -2.30 -8.43 0.76
C ILE A 105 -2.42 -8.35 2.27
#